data_ddb75c59408ac4e0cfa8e93ae5e0157b
#
_entry.id   ddb75c59408ac4e0cfa8e93ae5e0157b
#
_cell.length_a   1.000
_cell.length_b   1.000
_cell.length_c   1.000
_cell.angle_alpha   90.00
_cell.angle_beta   90.00
_cell.angle_gamma   90.00
#
_symmetry.space_group_name_H-M   'P 1'
#
loop_
_entity.id
_entity.type
_entity.pdbx_description
1 polymer ?
#
loop_
_entity_poly.entity_id
_entity_poly.type
_entity_poly.pdbx_seq_one_letter_code
_entity_poly.pdbx_strand_id
1 'polypeptide(L)'
;MGTKRKKGCLRRLIEAVIGFVLFVALVVVGVPLGINAWVCASTRPAFESQAQAAANVDAFEADAIVVLGAGINWDGSPSAVLKDRLDVADDLYNARVAPKIIMSGDNSDSSYNEVMAMAKYAKANGIPAEDIFCDHAGLSTYDSMYRLKNVFNVQRCVIVTQEYHLYRAMYDARGFGIDARGVASDLSDYSNK
;
A
#
# COMPACT_ATOMS: atom_id res chain seq x y z
N MET A 1 42.65 44.22 27.60
CA MET A 1 42.45 42.78 27.99
C MET A 1 41.04 42.23 27.64
N GLY A 2 40.13 43.01 27.02
CA GLY A 2 38.73 42.66 26.79
C GLY A 2 38.40 41.92 25.47
N THR A 3 39.25 41.97 24.45
CA THR A 3 38.90 41.48 23.09
C THR A 3 39.12 39.97 22.88
N LYS A 4 40.04 39.33 23.59
CA LYS A 4 40.26 37.87 23.50
C LYS A 4 39.11 37.06 24.12
N ARG A 5 38.47 37.56 25.19
CA ARG A 5 37.37 36.88 25.89
C ARG A 5 36.09 36.89 25.09
N LYS A 6 35.79 37.97 24.36
CA LYS A 6 34.63 38.09 23.47
C LYS A 6 34.70 37.16 22.24
N LYS A 7 35.91 36.98 21.65
CA LYS A 7 36.12 36.07 20.53
C LYS A 7 35.88 34.59 20.89
N GLY A 8 36.27 34.18 22.11
CA GLY A 8 36.00 32.81 22.58
C GLY A 8 34.51 32.51 22.85
N CYS A 9 33.76 33.52 23.33
CA CYS A 9 32.32 33.39 23.55
C CYS A 9 31.55 33.28 22.22
N LEU A 10 31.90 34.12 21.26
CA LEU A 10 31.30 34.09 19.90
C LEU A 10 31.57 32.74 19.18
N ARG A 11 32.79 32.22 19.28
CA ARG A 11 33.14 30.93 18.69
C ARG A 11 32.32 29.80 19.31
N ARG A 12 32.17 29.73 20.63
CA ARG A 12 31.34 28.73 21.32
C ARG A 12 29.86 28.85 20.93
N LEU A 13 29.34 30.06 20.75
CA LEU A 13 27.98 30.28 20.29
C LEU A 13 27.79 29.77 18.88
N ILE A 14 28.73 30.05 17.96
CA ILE A 14 28.68 29.53 16.58
C ILE A 14 28.71 27.98 16.57
N GLU A 15 29.63 27.39 17.34
CA GLU A 15 29.73 25.94 17.47
C GLU A 15 28.43 25.32 18.02
N ALA A 16 27.81 25.96 19.01
CA ALA A 16 26.50 25.52 19.56
C ALA A 16 25.37 25.62 18.53
N VAL A 17 25.30 26.72 17.77
CA VAL A 17 24.32 26.93 16.71
C VAL A 17 24.49 25.89 15.59
N ILE A 18 25.74 25.67 15.15
CA ILE A 18 26.04 24.63 14.14
C ILE A 18 25.63 23.25 14.66
N GLY A 19 25.99 22.91 15.90
CA GLY A 19 25.60 21.64 16.53
C GLY A 19 24.07 21.47 16.60
N PHE A 20 23.38 22.54 16.97
CA PHE A 20 21.89 22.52 17.00
C PHE A 20 21.29 22.34 15.61
N VAL A 21 21.80 23.06 14.60
CA VAL A 21 21.32 22.92 13.20
C VAL A 21 21.56 21.50 12.68
N LEU A 22 22.75 20.93 12.94
CA LEU A 22 23.04 19.54 12.55
C LEU A 22 22.14 18.53 13.27
N PHE A 23 21.88 18.75 14.57
CA PHE A 23 20.95 17.91 15.34
C PHE A 23 19.53 17.99 14.77
N VAL A 24 19.03 19.20 14.48
CA VAL A 24 17.71 19.38 13.87
C VAL A 24 17.65 18.71 12.49
N ALA A 25 18.69 18.87 11.66
CA ALA A 25 18.76 18.19 10.36
C ALA A 25 18.75 16.65 10.51
N LEU A 26 19.48 16.11 11.49
CA LEU A 26 19.45 14.68 11.78
C LEU A 26 18.07 14.19 12.19
N VAL A 27 17.37 14.93 13.05
CA VAL A 27 16.01 14.55 13.49
C VAL A 27 15.00 14.68 12.36
N VAL A 28 15.01 15.80 11.63
CA VAL A 28 13.99 16.10 10.60
C VAL A 28 14.16 15.24 9.33
N VAL A 29 15.40 14.90 8.97
CA VAL A 29 15.72 14.13 7.77
C VAL A 29 16.08 12.69 8.11
N GLY A 30 16.97 12.49 9.09
CA GLY A 30 17.50 11.16 9.41
C GLY A 30 16.46 10.22 10.01
N VAL A 31 15.59 10.72 10.88
CA VAL A 31 14.54 9.87 11.49
C VAL A 31 13.51 9.38 10.45
N PRO A 32 12.91 10.24 9.60
CA PRO A 32 12.00 9.77 8.54
C PRO A 32 12.66 8.81 7.55
N LEU A 33 13.90 9.08 7.15
CA LEU A 33 14.64 8.16 6.26
C LEU A 33 14.90 6.81 6.93
N GLY A 34 15.27 6.82 8.22
CA GLY A 34 15.47 5.59 9.00
C GLY A 34 14.20 4.77 9.15
N ILE A 35 13.08 5.43 9.46
CA ILE A 35 11.76 4.77 9.54
C ILE A 35 11.38 4.18 8.17
N ASN A 36 11.51 4.96 7.10
CA ASN A 36 11.21 4.50 5.75
C ASN A 36 12.07 3.27 5.38
N ALA A 37 13.37 3.33 5.60
CA ALA A 37 14.27 2.21 5.33
C ALA A 37 13.89 0.96 6.14
N TRP A 38 13.52 1.14 7.40
CA TRP A 38 13.07 0.04 8.27
C TRP A 38 11.75 -0.57 7.78
N VAL A 39 10.76 0.24 7.41
CA VAL A 39 9.50 -0.26 6.83
C VAL A 39 9.77 -1.06 5.57
N CYS A 40 10.53 -0.49 4.62
CA CYS A 40 10.88 -1.19 3.38
C CYS A 40 11.60 -2.53 3.64
N ALA A 41 12.63 -2.52 4.48
CA ALA A 41 13.39 -3.74 4.79
C ALA A 41 12.55 -4.81 5.50
N SER A 42 11.62 -4.40 6.36
CA SER A 42 10.80 -5.32 7.15
C SER A 42 9.63 -5.93 6.35
N THR A 43 9.15 -5.25 5.30
CA THR A 43 7.99 -5.69 4.51
C THR A 43 8.39 -6.40 3.21
N ARG A 44 9.52 -6.02 2.59
CA ARG A 44 10.02 -6.58 1.32
C ARG A 44 10.06 -8.12 1.25
N PRO A 45 10.44 -8.86 2.30
CA PRO A 45 10.47 -10.31 2.26
C PRO A 45 9.12 -11.00 2.01
N ALA A 46 8.01 -10.29 2.21
CA ALA A 46 6.66 -10.79 1.96
C ALA A 46 6.11 -10.40 0.57
N PHE A 47 6.94 -9.80 -0.30
CA PHE A 47 6.57 -9.53 -1.69
C PHE A 47 6.82 -10.77 -2.54
N GLU A 48 5.87 -11.11 -3.38
CA GLU A 48 5.93 -12.23 -4.31
C GLU A 48 5.61 -11.77 -5.74
N SER A 49 6.14 -12.47 -6.73
CA SER A 49 5.65 -12.35 -8.10
C SER A 49 4.33 -13.11 -8.25
N GLN A 50 3.55 -12.82 -9.29
CA GLN A 50 2.31 -13.56 -9.59
C GLN A 50 2.56 -15.07 -9.69
N ALA A 51 3.65 -15.48 -10.33
CA ALA A 51 4.03 -16.88 -10.46
C ALA A 51 4.36 -17.53 -9.10
N GLN A 52 5.02 -16.81 -8.19
CA GLN A 52 5.29 -17.29 -6.83
C GLN A 52 4.01 -17.41 -6.01
N ALA A 53 3.12 -16.43 -6.07
CA ALA A 53 1.83 -16.48 -5.39
C ALA A 53 0.98 -17.66 -5.88
N ALA A 54 0.95 -17.90 -7.19
CA ALA A 54 0.26 -19.04 -7.79
C ALA A 54 0.89 -20.39 -7.41
N ALA A 55 2.22 -20.46 -7.23
CA ALA A 55 2.92 -21.67 -6.80
C ALA A 55 2.75 -21.97 -5.30
N ASN A 56 2.47 -20.95 -4.49
CA ASN A 56 2.38 -21.03 -3.03
C ASN A 56 0.95 -21.20 -2.49
N VAL A 57 -0.05 -21.44 -3.35
CA VAL A 57 -1.48 -21.50 -2.98
C VAL A 57 -1.73 -22.43 -1.81
N ASP A 58 -1.29 -23.69 -1.91
CA ASP A 58 -1.51 -24.70 -0.87
C ASP A 58 -0.72 -24.42 0.43
N ALA A 59 0.39 -23.70 0.33
CA ALA A 59 1.23 -23.38 1.48
C ALA A 59 0.77 -22.14 2.24
N PHE A 60 0.16 -21.17 1.54
CA PHE A 60 -0.27 -19.91 2.14
C PHE A 60 -1.76 -19.89 2.49
N GLU A 61 -2.63 -20.54 1.69
CA GLU A 61 -4.08 -20.64 1.89
C GLU A 61 -4.73 -19.28 2.20
N ALA A 62 -4.61 -18.32 1.29
CA ALA A 62 -5.16 -16.99 1.47
C ALA A 62 -6.70 -17.00 1.52
N ASP A 63 -7.29 -16.23 2.44
CA ASP A 63 -8.74 -16.04 2.55
C ASP A 63 -9.29 -15.20 1.39
N ALA A 64 -8.51 -14.22 0.94
CA ALA A 64 -8.89 -13.30 -0.12
C ALA A 64 -7.69 -12.69 -0.86
N ILE A 65 -7.91 -12.32 -2.12
CA ILE A 65 -7.12 -11.33 -2.85
C ILE A 65 -7.71 -9.95 -2.55
N VAL A 66 -6.89 -8.99 -2.18
CA VAL A 66 -7.31 -7.63 -1.82
C VAL A 66 -6.78 -6.65 -2.85
N VAL A 67 -7.68 -5.96 -3.54
CA VAL A 67 -7.35 -4.92 -4.51
C VAL A 67 -7.58 -3.55 -3.90
N LEU A 68 -6.52 -2.75 -3.80
CA LEU A 68 -6.63 -1.38 -3.29
C LEU A 68 -6.98 -0.42 -4.43
N GLY A 69 -7.86 0.55 -4.17
CA GLY A 69 -8.29 1.57 -5.12
C GLY A 69 -7.14 2.47 -5.61
N ALA A 70 -7.26 2.97 -6.85
CA ALA A 70 -6.30 3.87 -7.49
C ALA A 70 -6.97 4.88 -8.45
N GLY A 71 -8.26 5.09 -8.27
CA GLY A 71 -9.03 6.07 -9.00
C GLY A 71 -9.69 5.55 -10.28
N ILE A 72 -10.74 6.27 -10.68
CA ILE A 72 -11.49 6.05 -11.91
C ILE A 72 -11.40 7.27 -12.83
N ASN A 73 -11.58 7.06 -14.12
CA ASN A 73 -11.68 8.09 -15.13
C ASN A 73 -13.05 8.79 -15.07
N TRP A 74 -13.20 9.90 -15.79
CA TRP A 74 -14.45 10.67 -15.88
C TRP A 74 -15.63 9.86 -16.47
N ASP A 75 -15.35 8.84 -17.28
CA ASP A 75 -16.35 7.93 -17.85
C ASP A 75 -16.74 6.78 -16.92
N GLY A 76 -16.19 6.76 -15.70
CA GLY A 76 -16.42 5.71 -14.70
C GLY A 76 -15.62 4.43 -14.95
N SER A 77 -14.73 4.39 -15.93
CA SER A 77 -13.82 3.27 -16.14
C SER A 77 -12.65 3.31 -15.15
N PRO A 78 -12.02 2.17 -14.80
CA PRO A 78 -10.80 2.15 -14.00
C PRO A 78 -9.69 3.02 -14.63
N SER A 79 -8.95 3.78 -13.82
CA SER A 79 -7.72 4.42 -14.28
C SER A 79 -6.71 3.37 -14.75
N ALA A 80 -5.68 3.77 -15.51
CA ALA A 80 -4.65 2.83 -15.96
C ALA A 80 -3.97 2.10 -14.80
N VAL A 81 -3.72 2.83 -13.70
CA VAL A 81 -3.13 2.27 -12.48
C VAL A 81 -4.07 1.26 -11.82
N LEU A 82 -5.36 1.58 -11.73
CA LEU A 82 -6.37 0.69 -11.17
C LEU A 82 -6.59 -0.54 -12.06
N LYS A 83 -6.58 -0.35 -13.38
CA LYS A 83 -6.71 -1.44 -14.34
C LYS A 83 -5.61 -2.48 -14.16
N ASP A 84 -4.35 -2.06 -14.03
CA ASP A 84 -3.24 -2.99 -13.80
C ASP A 84 -3.41 -3.79 -12.50
N ARG A 85 -3.96 -3.18 -11.43
CA ARG A 85 -4.30 -3.92 -10.20
C ARG A 85 -5.37 -4.98 -10.43
N LEU A 86 -6.41 -4.61 -11.17
CA LEU A 86 -7.52 -5.52 -11.47
C LEU A 86 -7.06 -6.68 -12.36
N ASP A 87 -6.27 -6.40 -13.39
CA ASP A 87 -5.73 -7.45 -14.27
C ASP A 87 -4.90 -8.47 -13.46
N VAL A 88 -3.99 -7.99 -12.59
CA VAL A 88 -3.21 -8.88 -11.71
C VAL A 88 -4.10 -9.68 -10.75
N ALA A 89 -5.13 -9.04 -10.18
CA ALA A 89 -6.03 -9.73 -9.26
C ALA A 89 -6.88 -10.80 -9.95
N ASP A 90 -7.35 -10.53 -11.17
CA ASP A 90 -8.11 -11.48 -11.99
C ASP A 90 -7.22 -12.68 -12.36
N ASP A 91 -5.95 -12.46 -12.73
CA ASP A 91 -4.98 -13.54 -12.98
C ASP A 91 -4.75 -14.40 -11.74
N LEU A 92 -4.55 -13.78 -10.57
CA LEU A 92 -4.36 -14.49 -9.30
C LEU A 92 -5.61 -15.29 -8.90
N TYR A 93 -6.80 -14.74 -9.12
CA TYR A 93 -8.07 -15.46 -8.87
C TYR A 93 -8.19 -16.67 -9.78
N ASN A 94 -7.94 -16.51 -11.08
CA ASN A 94 -7.96 -17.60 -12.06
C ASN A 94 -6.92 -18.69 -11.75
N ALA A 95 -5.78 -18.30 -11.16
CA ALA A 95 -4.77 -19.22 -10.61
C ALA A 95 -5.18 -19.84 -9.25
N ARG A 96 -6.38 -19.52 -8.73
CA ARG A 96 -6.92 -20.00 -7.46
C ARG A 96 -6.09 -19.65 -6.22
N VAL A 97 -5.42 -18.50 -6.25
CA VAL A 97 -4.60 -18.02 -5.12
C VAL A 97 -5.46 -17.77 -3.88
N ALA A 98 -6.71 -17.33 -4.07
CA ALA A 98 -7.71 -17.28 -3.00
C ALA A 98 -9.13 -17.45 -3.58
N PRO A 99 -10.11 -17.86 -2.75
CA PRO A 99 -11.48 -18.10 -3.21
C PRO A 99 -12.30 -16.81 -3.38
N LYS A 100 -11.82 -15.68 -2.91
CA LYS A 100 -12.54 -14.39 -2.86
C LYS A 100 -11.65 -13.22 -3.28
N ILE A 101 -12.29 -12.18 -3.84
CA ILE A 101 -11.65 -10.89 -4.10
C ILE A 101 -12.36 -9.81 -3.27
N ILE A 102 -11.61 -9.01 -2.55
CA ILE A 102 -12.10 -7.83 -1.83
C ILE A 102 -11.61 -6.58 -2.55
N MET A 103 -12.55 -5.79 -3.07
CA MET A 103 -12.31 -4.50 -3.71
C MET A 103 -12.43 -3.40 -2.65
N SER A 104 -11.33 -2.79 -2.24
CA SER A 104 -11.32 -1.76 -1.20
C SER A 104 -10.92 -0.40 -1.79
N GLY A 105 -11.80 0.57 -1.69
CA GLY A 105 -11.62 1.88 -2.30
C GLY A 105 -12.59 2.93 -1.78
N ASP A 106 -12.53 4.11 -2.39
CA ASP A 106 -13.34 5.26 -2.01
C ASP A 106 -14.75 5.20 -2.65
N ASN A 107 -15.76 5.49 -1.83
CA ASN A 107 -17.15 5.71 -2.23
C ASN A 107 -17.75 6.89 -1.42
N SER A 108 -16.95 7.91 -1.16
CA SER A 108 -17.38 9.07 -0.35
C SER A 108 -18.32 10.02 -1.08
N ASP A 109 -18.36 9.97 -2.41
CA ASP A 109 -19.26 10.79 -3.25
C ASP A 109 -20.20 9.91 -4.08
N SER A 110 -21.48 10.29 -4.15
CA SER A 110 -22.50 9.56 -4.95
C SER A 110 -22.20 9.51 -6.44
N SER A 111 -21.39 10.45 -6.95
CA SER A 111 -20.91 10.51 -8.34
C SER A 111 -19.61 9.73 -8.57
N TYR A 112 -18.93 9.31 -7.50
CA TYR A 112 -17.65 8.63 -7.54
C TYR A 112 -17.74 7.30 -6.79
N ASN A 113 -17.89 6.21 -7.54
CA ASN A 113 -18.00 4.87 -6.96
C ASN A 113 -16.93 3.95 -7.57
N GLU A 114 -15.72 4.09 -7.05
CA GLU A 114 -14.56 3.33 -7.49
C GLU A 114 -14.76 1.81 -7.30
N VAL A 115 -15.27 1.42 -6.15
CA VAL A 115 -15.45 0.01 -5.78
C VAL A 115 -16.43 -0.70 -6.73
N MET A 116 -17.50 0.01 -7.14
CA MET A 116 -18.44 -0.54 -8.13
C MET A 116 -17.83 -0.66 -9.52
N ALA A 117 -16.97 0.27 -9.90
CA ALA A 117 -16.22 0.18 -11.18
C ALA A 117 -15.27 -1.03 -11.16
N MET A 118 -14.56 -1.26 -10.04
CA MET A 118 -13.70 -2.43 -9.84
C MET A 118 -14.49 -3.73 -9.93
N ALA A 119 -15.61 -3.83 -9.22
CA ALA A 119 -16.48 -5.02 -9.25
C ALA A 119 -17.08 -5.27 -10.64
N LYS A 120 -17.49 -4.21 -11.36
CA LYS A 120 -17.97 -4.32 -12.74
C LYS A 120 -16.89 -4.84 -13.68
N TYR A 121 -15.66 -4.36 -13.51
CA TYR A 121 -14.52 -4.81 -14.32
C TYR A 121 -14.23 -6.30 -14.12
N ALA A 122 -14.09 -6.76 -12.88
CA ALA A 122 -13.82 -8.17 -12.56
C ALA A 122 -14.95 -9.10 -13.06
N LYS A 123 -16.22 -8.68 -12.90
CA LYS A 123 -17.36 -9.44 -13.45
C LYS A 123 -17.32 -9.55 -14.98
N ALA A 124 -16.92 -8.48 -15.66
CA ALA A 124 -16.79 -8.49 -17.12
C ALA A 124 -15.67 -9.45 -17.59
N ASN A 125 -14.67 -9.69 -16.76
CA ASN A 125 -13.57 -10.65 -16.97
C ASN A 125 -13.91 -12.08 -16.49
N GLY A 126 -15.15 -12.33 -16.06
CA GLY A 126 -15.62 -13.67 -15.73
C GLY A 126 -15.52 -14.07 -14.26
N ILE A 127 -15.16 -13.17 -13.36
CA ILE A 127 -15.15 -13.45 -11.92
C ILE A 127 -16.60 -13.53 -11.42
N PRO A 128 -17.02 -14.62 -10.74
CA PRO A 128 -18.36 -14.77 -10.20
C PRO A 128 -18.73 -13.66 -9.20
N ALA A 129 -19.96 -13.15 -9.28
CA ALA A 129 -20.40 -12.06 -8.43
C ALA A 129 -20.39 -12.39 -6.94
N GLU A 130 -20.63 -13.66 -6.59
CA GLU A 130 -20.59 -14.22 -5.24
C GLU A 130 -19.20 -14.29 -4.62
N ASP A 131 -18.16 -14.14 -5.44
CA ASP A 131 -16.76 -14.14 -5.00
C ASP A 131 -16.15 -12.73 -4.90
N ILE A 132 -16.93 -11.70 -5.32
CA ILE A 132 -16.51 -10.30 -5.26
C ILE A 132 -17.16 -9.60 -4.07
N PHE A 133 -16.32 -9.10 -3.15
CA PHE A 133 -16.73 -8.32 -1.99
C PHE A 133 -16.31 -6.85 -2.16
N CYS A 134 -17.23 -5.95 -1.86
CA CYS A 134 -17.03 -4.51 -2.02
C CYS A 134 -16.85 -3.84 -0.64
N ASP A 135 -15.67 -3.28 -0.40
CA ASP A 135 -15.39 -2.45 0.76
C ASP A 135 -15.48 -0.97 0.38
N HIS A 136 -16.64 -0.37 0.62
CA HIS A 136 -16.97 1.02 0.27
C HIS A 136 -16.42 2.07 1.27
N ALA A 137 -15.71 1.66 2.30
CA ALA A 137 -15.20 2.54 3.34
C ALA A 137 -13.69 2.39 3.56
N GLY A 138 -12.97 1.89 2.56
CA GLY A 138 -11.51 1.86 2.52
C GLY A 138 -10.93 3.21 2.09
N LEU A 139 -11.20 4.27 2.87
CA LEU A 139 -10.81 5.66 2.53
C LEU A 139 -9.30 5.90 2.66
N SER A 140 -8.62 5.06 3.41
CA SER A 140 -7.17 5.05 3.55
C SER A 140 -6.66 3.61 3.59
N THR A 141 -5.35 3.42 3.38
CA THR A 141 -4.72 2.09 3.53
C THR A 141 -4.95 1.52 4.92
N TYR A 142 -4.86 2.35 5.96
CA TYR A 142 -5.11 1.98 7.33
C TYR A 142 -6.56 1.49 7.54
N ASP A 143 -7.56 2.25 7.03
CA ASP A 143 -8.97 1.85 7.11
C ASP A 143 -9.22 0.54 6.38
N SER A 144 -8.65 0.37 5.18
CA SER A 144 -8.75 -0.89 4.43
C SER A 144 -8.25 -2.07 5.27
N MET A 145 -7.06 -1.98 5.86
CA MET A 145 -6.50 -3.08 6.65
C MET A 145 -7.28 -3.31 7.95
N TYR A 146 -7.71 -2.24 8.63
CA TYR A 146 -8.61 -2.36 9.78
C TYR A 146 -9.89 -3.12 9.42
N ARG A 147 -10.52 -2.78 8.30
CA ARG A 147 -11.78 -3.39 7.87
C ARG A 147 -11.61 -4.82 7.36
N LEU A 148 -10.51 -5.13 6.68
CA LEU A 148 -10.15 -6.51 6.34
C LEU A 148 -10.16 -7.39 7.58
N LYS A 149 -9.53 -6.94 8.66
CA LYS A 149 -9.45 -7.70 9.92
C LYS A 149 -10.77 -7.77 10.66
N ASN A 150 -11.42 -6.64 10.86
CA ASN A 150 -12.50 -6.51 11.85
C ASN A 150 -13.90 -6.62 11.23
N VAL A 151 -14.04 -6.39 9.92
CA VAL A 151 -15.32 -6.47 9.21
C VAL A 151 -15.39 -7.74 8.33
N PHE A 152 -14.34 -7.99 7.55
CA PHE A 152 -14.29 -9.13 6.64
C PHE A 152 -13.67 -10.39 7.28
N ASN A 153 -13.15 -10.29 8.50
CA ASN A 153 -12.51 -11.38 9.25
C ASN A 153 -11.37 -12.08 8.50
N VAL A 154 -10.63 -11.33 7.68
CA VAL A 154 -9.48 -11.82 6.93
C VAL A 154 -8.30 -12.06 7.88
N GLN A 155 -7.71 -13.24 7.82
CA GLN A 155 -6.52 -13.60 8.58
C GLN A 155 -5.29 -13.65 7.68
N ARG A 156 -5.44 -14.15 6.44
CA ARG A 156 -4.39 -14.26 5.43
C ARG A 156 -4.87 -13.70 4.11
N CYS A 157 -4.08 -12.86 3.45
CA CYS A 157 -4.48 -12.30 2.16
C CYS A 157 -3.29 -12.04 1.24
N VAL A 158 -3.60 -11.93 -0.06
CA VAL A 158 -2.69 -11.41 -1.06
C VAL A 158 -3.14 -10.00 -1.42
N ILE A 159 -2.29 -9.00 -1.16
CA ILE A 159 -2.56 -7.59 -1.45
C ILE A 159 -1.98 -7.24 -2.81
N VAL A 160 -2.83 -6.70 -3.69
CA VAL A 160 -2.48 -6.26 -5.04
C VAL A 160 -2.51 -4.75 -5.12
N THR A 161 -1.36 -4.16 -5.39
CA THR A 161 -1.17 -2.72 -5.64
C THR A 161 0.20 -2.48 -6.26
N GLN A 162 0.56 -1.22 -6.63
CA GLN A 162 1.90 -0.91 -7.11
C GLN A 162 2.96 -1.10 -6.02
N GLU A 163 4.19 -1.43 -6.43
CA GLU A 163 5.29 -1.75 -5.50
C GLU A 163 5.50 -0.66 -4.45
N TYR A 164 5.49 0.63 -4.85
CA TYR A 164 5.69 1.73 -3.89
C TYR A 164 4.62 1.79 -2.79
N HIS A 165 3.41 1.31 -3.08
CA HIS A 165 2.29 1.28 -2.14
C HIS A 165 2.29 0.01 -1.27
N LEU A 166 2.84 -1.10 -1.77
CA LEU A 166 2.91 -2.37 -1.03
C LEU A 166 3.60 -2.20 0.33
N TYR A 167 4.67 -1.42 0.41
CA TYR A 167 5.40 -1.19 1.67
C TYR A 167 4.48 -0.70 2.78
N ARG A 168 3.61 0.28 2.48
CA ARG A 168 2.64 0.81 3.44
C ARG A 168 1.52 -0.20 3.74
N ALA A 169 0.95 -0.80 2.71
CA ALA A 169 -0.14 -1.76 2.87
C ALA A 169 0.28 -2.98 3.71
N MET A 170 1.46 -3.53 3.46
CA MET A 170 2.01 -4.64 4.21
C MET A 170 2.35 -4.27 5.66
N TYR A 171 2.85 -3.05 5.88
CA TYR A 171 3.10 -2.54 7.23
C TYR A 171 1.81 -2.43 8.04
N ASP A 172 0.76 -1.82 7.45
CA ASP A 172 -0.54 -1.67 8.09
C ASP A 172 -1.21 -3.04 8.33
N ALA A 173 -1.18 -3.95 7.35
CA ALA A 173 -1.71 -5.31 7.49
C ALA A 173 -1.09 -6.05 8.68
N ARG A 174 0.24 -5.99 8.79
CA ARG A 174 0.97 -6.57 9.94
C ARG A 174 0.55 -5.92 11.26
N GLY A 175 0.34 -4.59 11.28
CA GLY A 175 -0.13 -3.86 12.46
C GLY A 175 -1.48 -4.36 12.98
N PHE A 176 -2.35 -4.84 12.10
CA PHE A 176 -3.64 -5.47 12.45
C PHE A 176 -3.57 -6.99 12.63
N GLY A 177 -2.38 -7.60 12.58
CA GLY A 177 -2.21 -9.03 12.74
C GLY A 177 -2.77 -9.84 11.55
N ILE A 178 -2.73 -9.27 10.34
CA ILE A 178 -3.04 -9.97 9.09
C ILE A 178 -1.71 -10.51 8.54
N ASP A 179 -1.66 -11.81 8.27
CA ASP A 179 -0.56 -12.41 7.49
C ASP A 179 -0.82 -12.11 6.02
N ALA A 180 -0.01 -11.23 5.44
CA ALA A 180 -0.20 -10.76 4.10
C ALA A 180 1.01 -11.05 3.20
N ARG A 181 0.73 -11.35 1.92
CA ARG A 181 1.69 -11.38 0.83
C ARG A 181 1.37 -10.23 -0.13
N GLY A 182 2.39 -9.60 -0.67
CA GLY A 182 2.22 -8.48 -1.59
C GLY A 182 2.59 -8.87 -3.02
N VAL A 183 1.70 -8.61 -3.97
CA VAL A 183 1.97 -8.76 -5.41
C VAL A 183 1.90 -7.40 -6.08
N ALA A 184 3.02 -7.00 -6.70
CA ALA A 184 3.12 -5.75 -7.42
C ALA A 184 2.36 -5.80 -8.75
N SER A 185 1.63 -4.72 -9.06
CA SER A 185 0.84 -4.57 -10.28
C SER A 185 1.38 -3.50 -11.23
N ASP A 186 2.71 -3.32 -11.26
CA ASP A 186 3.38 -2.34 -12.12
C ASP A 186 3.53 -2.90 -13.54
N LEU A 187 2.40 -3.06 -14.27
CA LEU A 187 2.39 -3.62 -15.64
C LEU A 187 2.65 -2.54 -16.69
N SER A 188 2.23 -1.30 -16.42
CA SER A 188 2.29 -0.18 -17.35
C SER A 188 3.32 0.86 -16.94
N ASP A 189 3.89 1.56 -17.93
CA ASP A 189 4.66 2.78 -17.68
C ASP A 189 3.71 3.98 -17.56
N TYR A 190 3.62 4.57 -16.38
CA TYR A 190 2.75 5.72 -16.09
C TYR A 190 3.42 7.07 -16.33
N SER A 191 4.70 7.11 -16.76
CA SER A 191 5.50 8.33 -16.85
C SER A 191 5.10 9.26 -18.01
N ASN A 192 4.26 8.80 -18.94
CA ASN A 192 3.91 9.49 -20.19
C ASN A 192 2.44 9.97 -20.25
N LYS A 193 1.78 10.21 -19.10
CA LYS A 193 0.41 10.74 -19.08
C LYS A 193 0.29 12.04 -18.34
#